data_3e7c1ce5af657f798832c0d059dc0ce5
#
_entry.id   3e7c1ce5af657f798832c0d059dc0ce5
#
_cell.length_a   1.000
_cell.length_b   1.000
_cell.length_c   1.000
_cell.angle_alpha   90.00
_cell.angle_beta   90.00
_cell.angle_gamma   90.00
#
_symmetry.space_group_name_H-M   'P 1'
#
loop_
_entity.id
_entity.type
_entity.pdbx_description
1 polymer ?
#
loop_
_entity_poly.entity_id
_entity_poly.type
_entity_poly.pdbx_seq_one_letter_code
_entity_poly.pdbx_strand_id
1 'polypeptide(L)'
;FYTFQSYLKNTNILSTEFIAGDGKFRVTDFAPRFYQYDRYYRPLMFIRKIELLDGNPFITVRCEPVGSYGAFRPQIVAGSNHIRYLNFDTQVRLTTNIPLTYILNNQPFILNDTCYLAFTYGVPLEAPLESTAEDFLEKTNKYWVQWIKNTSIPNIFQDEIIRSALVLKLHQYEDTGAIIASGTTSMPEAPGAGRNWDYRYCWMRDSYYTLNAFNNLGHFDELEKYFLYIQNIILSERHKIKPMYTLAGTAVPKEKELDLEGYLGNKPVHLGNDAFRQEQNDIYGQVLASLLPLYIDRRLNYLSYRKSREVIYWLLNRIEETMELPDAGIWEFRNRMQENCYTFLFHWAGSKAAEKIAAHFTDGDLRSKAERLAARAAEKIEMCYRDDFRAYMQAIDNDNFDAATIHLVNMNYLDPSGDRAKEHLSALAGHLKTEDGLFYRYLHEDDFGKPETTFLVCAFWYAEALAVTGNVNEAISILERLLGYSNHLGLFSEDAGADGSQWGNFPQTYSHVGLMNAIYRIAARLDRPVFL
;
A
#
# COMPACT_ATOMS: atom_id res chain seq x y z
N PHE A 1 -14.54 -8.79 30.60
CA PHE A 1 -14.09 -7.64 29.80
C PHE A 1 -14.21 -7.96 28.32
N TYR A 2 -15.04 -7.20 27.63
CA TYR A 2 -15.27 -7.37 26.20
C TYR A 2 -14.99 -6.05 25.49
N THR A 3 -14.46 -6.13 24.27
CA THR A 3 -14.27 -4.98 23.39
C THR A 3 -14.94 -5.23 22.06
N PHE A 4 -15.56 -4.19 21.52
CA PHE A 4 -16.05 -4.15 20.15
C PHE A 4 -15.45 -2.95 19.44
N GLN A 5 -14.78 -3.20 18.32
CA GLN A 5 -14.05 -2.17 17.58
C GLN A 5 -14.53 -2.12 16.13
N SER A 6 -14.80 -0.93 15.64
CA SER A 6 -15.20 -0.69 14.26
C SER A 6 -14.84 0.73 13.82
N TYR A 7 -14.70 0.96 12.53
CA TYR A 7 -14.67 2.32 12.02
C TYR A 7 -16.08 2.91 11.95
N LEU A 8 -16.20 4.22 12.18
CA LEU A 8 -17.42 4.94 11.78
C LEU A 8 -17.63 4.76 10.28
N LYS A 9 -18.88 4.56 9.87
CA LYS A 9 -19.21 4.21 8.48
C LYS A 9 -18.55 5.15 7.47
N ASN A 10 -17.85 4.61 6.49
CA ASN A 10 -17.16 5.31 5.41
C ASN A 10 -16.08 6.31 5.88
N THR A 11 -15.42 6.02 6.99
CA THR A 11 -14.36 6.88 7.56
C THR A 11 -13.12 6.10 8.01
N ASN A 12 -12.08 6.85 8.39
CA ASN A 12 -10.92 6.36 9.14
C ASN A 12 -10.96 6.82 10.61
N ILE A 13 -12.16 7.01 11.17
CA ILE A 13 -12.39 7.31 12.59
C ILE A 13 -12.71 6.00 13.28
N LEU A 14 -11.88 5.60 14.24
CA LEU A 14 -12.00 4.32 14.93
C LEU A 14 -12.82 4.49 16.21
N SER A 15 -13.80 3.61 16.42
CA SER A 15 -14.61 3.51 17.61
C SER A 15 -14.35 2.17 18.30
N THR A 16 -14.00 2.21 19.58
CA THR A 16 -13.83 1.02 20.41
C THR A 16 -14.75 1.11 21.61
N GLU A 17 -15.71 0.22 21.75
CA GLU A 17 -16.54 0.08 22.92
C GLU A 17 -15.92 -0.92 23.90
N PHE A 18 -15.88 -0.54 25.17
CA PHE A 18 -15.38 -1.37 26.27
C PHE A 18 -16.53 -1.67 27.20
N ILE A 19 -16.71 -2.96 27.50
CA ILE A 19 -17.73 -3.46 28.44
C ILE A 19 -17.00 -4.17 29.58
N ALA A 20 -17.04 -3.57 30.76
CA ALA A 20 -16.49 -4.11 32.00
C ALA A 20 -17.64 -4.37 33.01
N GLY A 21 -17.38 -5.11 34.10
CA GLY A 21 -18.38 -5.41 35.11
C GLY A 21 -19.00 -4.18 35.76
N ASP A 22 -18.28 -3.06 35.80
CA ASP A 22 -18.64 -1.81 36.49
C ASP A 22 -19.26 -0.78 35.55
N GLY A 23 -19.22 -0.99 34.20
CA GLY A 23 -19.82 -0.06 33.27
C GLY A 23 -19.33 -0.24 31.84
N LYS A 24 -19.80 0.68 30.99
CA LYS A 24 -19.52 0.70 29.55
C LYS A 24 -19.06 2.08 29.12
N PHE A 25 -18.02 2.14 28.29
CA PHE A 25 -17.54 3.38 27.70
C PHE A 25 -17.06 3.18 26.26
N ARG A 26 -17.01 4.27 25.51
CA ARG A 26 -16.52 4.30 24.12
C ARG A 26 -15.29 5.16 24.02
N VAL A 27 -14.32 4.68 23.26
CA VAL A 27 -13.14 5.42 22.83
C VAL A 27 -13.26 5.70 21.34
N THR A 28 -13.23 6.97 20.96
CA THR A 28 -13.20 7.41 19.56
C THR A 28 -11.85 8.02 19.26
N ASP A 29 -11.14 7.42 18.29
CA ASP A 29 -9.78 7.76 17.90
C ASP A 29 -9.73 8.30 16.47
N PHE A 30 -9.10 9.46 16.26
CA PHE A 30 -8.92 10.04 14.95
C PHE A 30 -7.75 11.01 14.86
N ALA A 31 -7.20 11.17 13.65
CA ALA A 31 -6.31 12.26 13.29
C ALA A 31 -7.12 13.31 12.52
N PRO A 32 -7.17 14.58 12.96
CA PRO A 32 -7.92 15.63 12.26
C PRO A 32 -7.49 15.78 10.82
N ARG A 33 -8.49 15.75 9.90
CA ARG A 33 -8.28 15.90 8.47
C ARG A 33 -9.53 16.47 7.82
N PHE A 34 -9.43 17.69 7.29
CA PHE A 34 -10.54 18.36 6.61
C PHE A 34 -10.04 19.49 5.72
N TYR A 35 -10.89 19.97 4.83
CA TYR A 35 -10.59 21.11 3.98
C TYR A 35 -11.00 22.41 4.64
N GLN A 36 -10.08 23.39 4.74
CA GLN A 36 -10.34 24.68 5.35
C GLN A 36 -9.46 25.75 4.70
N TYR A 37 -10.04 26.89 4.31
CA TYR A 37 -9.34 28.01 3.65
C TYR A 37 -8.52 27.56 2.44
N ASP A 38 -9.13 26.81 1.54
CA ASP A 38 -8.54 26.26 0.32
C ASP A 38 -7.29 25.39 0.51
N ARG A 39 -7.16 24.79 1.68
CA ARG A 39 -6.08 23.85 2.02
C ARG A 39 -6.57 22.69 2.87
N TYR A 40 -5.86 21.59 2.80
CA TYR A 40 -6.04 20.49 3.74
C TYR A 40 -5.46 20.86 5.10
N TYR A 41 -6.33 20.91 6.11
CA TYR A 41 -5.92 20.99 7.50
C TYR A 41 -5.72 19.56 8.03
N ARG A 42 -4.48 19.18 8.32
CA ARG A 42 -4.07 17.86 8.78
C ARG A 42 -2.84 17.99 9.69
N PRO A 43 -3.04 18.55 10.87
CA PRO A 43 -1.94 18.70 11.82
C PRO A 43 -1.40 17.33 12.24
N LEU A 44 -0.14 17.27 12.65
CA LEU A 44 0.42 16.09 13.31
C LEU A 44 -0.19 15.98 14.72
N MET A 45 -1.43 15.53 14.75
CA MET A 45 -2.28 15.49 15.94
C MET A 45 -3.10 14.22 15.92
N PHE A 46 -3.22 13.63 17.09
CA PHE A 46 -4.08 12.49 17.36
C PHE A 46 -5.03 12.87 18.49
N ILE A 47 -6.33 12.70 18.27
CA ILE A 47 -7.36 13.00 19.27
C ILE A 47 -8.03 11.69 19.69
N ARG A 48 -8.14 11.51 21.00
CA ARG A 48 -8.90 10.46 21.65
C ARG A 48 -10.02 11.07 22.50
N LYS A 49 -11.26 10.68 22.22
CA LYS A 49 -12.44 11.02 23.00
C LYS A 49 -12.88 9.76 23.76
N ILE A 50 -13.10 9.84 25.07
CA ILE A 50 -13.57 8.76 25.92
C ILE A 50 -14.91 9.18 26.49
N GLU A 51 -15.98 8.46 26.14
CA GLU A 51 -17.37 8.76 26.52
C GLU A 51 -17.93 7.70 27.44
N LEU A 52 -18.49 8.10 28.57
CA LEU A 52 -19.27 7.21 29.40
C LEU A 52 -20.56 6.80 28.67
N LEU A 53 -20.85 5.52 28.60
CA LEU A 53 -22.09 5.00 28.02
C LEU A 53 -23.04 4.47 29.12
N ASP A 54 -22.50 3.79 30.16
CA ASP A 54 -23.29 3.27 31.25
C ASP A 54 -22.41 2.90 32.47
N GLY A 55 -22.98 2.94 33.67
CA GLY A 55 -22.32 2.53 34.92
C GLY A 55 -21.23 3.51 35.39
N ASN A 56 -20.27 2.98 36.12
CA ASN A 56 -19.15 3.72 36.72
C ASN A 56 -17.80 3.05 36.42
N PRO A 57 -17.39 2.96 35.17
CA PRO A 57 -16.16 2.25 34.81
C PRO A 57 -14.92 2.92 35.41
N PHE A 58 -14.01 2.13 35.95
CA PHE A 58 -12.67 2.55 36.35
C PHE A 58 -11.73 2.47 35.14
N ILE A 59 -11.07 3.57 34.84
CA ILE A 59 -10.08 3.64 33.74
C ILE A 59 -8.74 4.15 34.24
N THR A 60 -7.67 3.74 33.57
CA THR A 60 -6.32 4.30 33.72
C THR A 60 -5.85 4.81 32.37
N VAL A 61 -5.39 6.04 32.33
CA VAL A 61 -4.81 6.65 31.12
C VAL A 61 -3.30 6.75 31.26
N ARG A 62 -2.57 6.19 30.30
CA ARG A 62 -1.11 6.28 30.20
C ARG A 62 -0.72 6.98 28.90
N CYS A 63 0.23 7.91 29.00
CA CYS A 63 0.83 8.56 27.85
C CYS A 63 2.34 8.67 28.08
N GLU A 64 3.08 7.74 27.51
CA GLU A 64 4.53 7.55 27.74
C GLU A 64 5.28 7.54 26.39
N PRO A 65 5.34 8.67 25.68
CA PRO A 65 6.08 8.75 24.43
C PRO A 65 7.59 8.53 24.68
N VAL A 66 8.23 7.88 23.74
CA VAL A 66 9.68 7.65 23.73
C VAL A 66 10.26 8.19 22.42
N GLY A 67 11.53 8.59 22.44
CA GLY A 67 12.21 9.08 21.25
C GLY A 67 13.21 8.08 20.68
N SER A 68 13.51 8.24 19.38
CA SER A 68 14.49 7.44 18.64
C SER A 68 14.32 5.93 18.84
N TYR A 69 13.10 5.43 18.64
CA TYR A 69 12.76 3.99 18.80
C TYR A 69 13.02 3.44 20.20
N GLY A 70 12.74 4.25 21.23
CA GLY A 70 12.94 3.85 22.63
C GLY A 70 14.32 4.16 23.21
N ALA A 71 15.23 4.75 22.43
CA ALA A 71 16.58 5.08 22.88
C ALA A 71 16.62 6.12 23.99
N PHE A 72 15.60 6.99 24.09
CA PHE A 72 15.49 7.92 25.21
C PHE A 72 14.05 8.12 25.70
N ARG A 73 13.90 8.43 26.96
CA ARG A 73 12.67 8.91 27.57
C ARG A 73 12.72 10.42 27.71
N PRO A 74 11.63 11.16 27.36
CA PRO A 74 11.62 12.60 27.49
C PRO A 74 11.56 13.05 28.95
N GLN A 75 12.06 14.25 29.23
CA GLN A 75 11.73 14.93 30.47
C GLN A 75 10.27 15.42 30.41
N ILE A 76 9.53 15.21 31.50
CA ILE A 76 8.12 15.53 31.59
C ILE A 76 7.95 16.85 32.38
N VAL A 77 7.15 17.76 31.84
CA VAL A 77 6.80 19.03 32.49
C VAL A 77 5.28 19.20 32.42
N ALA A 78 4.64 19.26 33.60
CA ALA A 78 3.21 19.52 33.72
C ALA A 78 2.90 21.02 33.62
N GLY A 79 1.85 21.37 32.87
CA GLY A 79 1.22 22.68 32.85
C GLY A 79 -0.10 22.67 33.63
N SER A 80 -1.05 23.55 33.26
CA SER A 80 -2.39 23.59 33.89
C SER A 80 -3.32 22.48 33.39
N ASN A 81 -3.34 22.23 32.08
CA ASN A 81 -4.19 21.23 31.42
C ASN A 81 -3.41 20.43 30.35
N HIS A 82 -2.08 20.40 30.47
CA HIS A 82 -1.26 19.72 29.48
C HIS A 82 0.05 19.20 30.09
N ILE A 83 0.58 18.17 29.44
CA ILE A 83 1.90 17.58 29.71
C ILE A 83 2.80 17.86 28.49
N ARG A 84 3.95 18.45 28.71
CA ARG A 84 4.99 18.62 27.68
C ARG A 84 6.06 17.54 27.85
N TYR A 85 6.44 16.95 26.73
CA TYR A 85 7.49 15.96 26.64
C TYR A 85 8.70 16.63 25.95
N LEU A 86 9.77 16.87 26.71
CA LEU A 86 10.94 17.61 26.25
C LEU A 86 11.99 16.65 25.64
N ASN A 87 12.99 17.23 24.98
CA ASN A 87 14.12 16.54 24.34
C ASN A 87 13.78 15.84 23.02
N PHE A 88 12.60 16.08 22.45
CA PHE A 88 12.35 15.80 21.04
C PHE A 88 12.87 16.95 20.17
N ASP A 89 13.03 16.69 18.88
CA ASP A 89 13.41 17.68 17.86
C ASP A 89 12.35 18.77 17.66
N THR A 90 11.12 18.53 18.14
CA THR A 90 10.01 19.47 18.10
C THR A 90 9.17 19.39 19.39
N GLN A 91 8.20 20.28 19.52
CA GLN A 91 7.31 20.28 20.67
C GLN A 91 6.36 19.08 20.65
N VAL A 92 6.44 18.22 21.68
CA VAL A 92 5.49 17.12 21.89
C VAL A 92 4.66 17.41 23.14
N ARG A 93 3.33 17.33 23.00
CA ARG A 93 2.39 17.74 24.06
C ARG A 93 1.14 16.88 24.07
N LEU A 94 0.70 16.52 25.26
CA LEU A 94 -0.63 16.00 25.54
C LEU A 94 -1.46 17.10 26.18
N THR A 95 -2.58 17.50 25.60
CA THR A 95 -3.57 18.41 26.20
C THR A 95 -4.81 17.59 26.56
N THR A 96 -5.35 17.77 27.77
CA THR A 96 -6.45 16.96 28.28
C THR A 96 -7.26 17.69 29.35
N ASN A 97 -8.52 17.28 29.55
CA ASN A 97 -9.37 17.69 30.67
C ASN A 97 -9.30 16.69 31.85
N ILE A 98 -8.54 15.60 31.71
CA ILE A 98 -8.28 14.67 32.82
C ILE A 98 -7.30 15.34 33.80
N PRO A 99 -7.50 15.23 35.13
CA PRO A 99 -6.51 15.68 36.09
C PRO A 99 -5.13 15.09 35.82
N LEU A 100 -4.13 15.94 35.58
CA LEU A 100 -2.80 15.51 35.15
C LEU A 100 -2.15 14.52 36.13
N THR A 101 -2.45 14.64 37.41
CA THR A 101 -1.96 13.74 38.45
C THR A 101 -2.34 12.28 38.19
N TYR A 102 -3.54 12.03 37.62
CA TYR A 102 -3.98 10.66 37.31
C TYR A 102 -3.14 10.05 36.18
N ILE A 103 -2.81 10.86 35.17
CA ILE A 103 -1.97 10.40 34.05
C ILE A 103 -0.51 10.22 34.50
N LEU A 104 0.06 11.20 35.21
CA LEU A 104 1.45 11.20 35.64
C LEU A 104 1.78 10.07 36.64
N ASN A 105 0.82 9.69 37.47
CA ASN A 105 0.98 8.65 38.49
C ASN A 105 0.36 7.32 38.05
N ASN A 106 -0.14 7.20 36.83
CA ASN A 106 -0.90 6.01 36.36
C ASN A 106 -2.05 5.62 37.33
N GLN A 107 -2.72 6.62 37.89
CA GLN A 107 -3.75 6.44 38.89
C GLN A 107 -5.10 6.14 38.21
N PRO A 108 -5.80 5.04 38.61
CA PRO A 108 -7.14 4.78 38.11
C PRO A 108 -8.14 5.80 38.68
N PHE A 109 -9.16 6.13 37.85
CA PHE A 109 -10.24 7.03 38.24
C PHE A 109 -11.57 6.56 37.64
N ILE A 110 -12.68 6.99 38.24
CA ILE A 110 -14.02 6.73 37.72
C ILE A 110 -14.29 7.67 36.56
N LEU A 111 -14.74 7.13 35.44
CA LEU A 111 -15.15 7.93 34.29
C LEU A 111 -16.58 8.45 34.50
N ASN A 112 -16.73 9.70 34.92
CA ASN A 112 -18.03 10.34 35.16
C ASN A 112 -18.45 11.29 34.01
N ASP A 113 -17.47 11.86 33.30
CA ASP A 113 -17.65 12.84 32.22
C ASP A 113 -16.84 12.44 31.02
N THR A 114 -17.16 13.04 29.85
CA THR A 114 -16.38 12.82 28.63
C THR A 114 -14.97 13.38 28.80
N CYS A 115 -13.98 12.53 28.51
CA CYS A 115 -12.57 12.87 28.54
C CYS A 115 -12.02 13.06 27.13
N TYR A 116 -11.16 14.06 26.97
CA TYR A 116 -10.48 14.35 25.71
C TYR A 116 -8.97 14.35 25.91
N LEU A 117 -8.27 13.77 24.97
CA LEU A 117 -6.82 13.75 24.89
C LEU A 117 -6.41 14.18 23.49
N ALA A 118 -5.71 15.30 23.39
CA ALA A 118 -5.10 15.77 22.13
C ALA A 118 -3.59 15.65 22.23
N PHE A 119 -3.02 14.65 21.56
CA PHE A 119 -1.58 14.45 21.46
C PHE A 119 -1.05 15.14 20.20
N THR A 120 -0.13 16.05 20.36
CA THR A 120 0.39 16.90 19.26
C THR A 120 1.90 16.76 19.12
N TYR A 121 2.36 16.78 17.85
CA TYR A 121 3.75 16.81 17.47
C TYR A 121 3.98 18.04 16.58
N GLY A 122 4.79 18.97 17.04
CA GLY A 122 5.02 20.26 16.39
C GLY A 122 4.11 21.38 16.93
N VAL A 123 2.96 21.60 16.33
CA VAL A 123 2.05 22.68 16.72
C VAL A 123 1.07 22.23 17.80
N PRO A 124 1.05 22.86 18.98
CA PRO A 124 0.14 22.51 20.05
C PRO A 124 -1.30 22.95 19.73
N LEU A 125 -2.28 22.34 20.42
CA LEU A 125 -3.66 22.82 20.42
C LEU A 125 -3.77 24.01 21.38
N GLU A 126 -3.98 25.21 20.84
CA GLU A 126 -4.09 26.45 21.61
C GLU A 126 -5.56 26.91 21.86
N ALA A 127 -6.53 26.19 21.28
CA ALA A 127 -7.96 26.45 21.40
C ALA A 127 -8.59 25.66 22.57
N PRO A 128 -9.82 25.99 23.03
CA PRO A 128 -10.54 25.20 24.02
C PRO A 128 -10.69 23.73 23.58
N LEU A 129 -10.23 22.80 24.42
CA LEU A 129 -10.03 21.40 24.04
C LEU A 129 -11.32 20.72 23.59
N GLU A 130 -12.37 20.76 24.41
CA GLU A 130 -13.63 20.04 24.16
C GLU A 130 -14.30 20.49 22.85
N SER A 131 -14.60 21.79 22.75
CA SER A 131 -15.27 22.32 21.57
C SER A 131 -14.46 22.15 20.29
N THR A 132 -13.12 22.19 20.37
CA THR A 132 -12.24 21.97 19.23
C THR A 132 -12.18 20.49 18.84
N ALA A 133 -12.13 19.59 19.82
CA ALA A 133 -12.14 18.15 19.55
C ALA A 133 -13.44 17.71 18.85
N GLU A 134 -14.60 18.23 19.30
CA GLU A 134 -15.88 17.93 18.68
C GLU A 134 -15.99 18.52 17.27
N ASP A 135 -15.58 19.79 17.07
CA ASP A 135 -15.56 20.41 15.74
C ASP A 135 -14.63 19.65 14.76
N PHE A 136 -13.46 19.22 15.24
CA PHE A 136 -12.53 18.45 14.43
C PHE A 136 -13.05 17.06 14.12
N LEU A 137 -13.74 16.40 15.06
CA LEU A 137 -14.38 15.10 14.83
C LEU A 137 -15.46 15.22 13.74
N GLU A 138 -16.34 16.22 13.85
CA GLU A 138 -17.40 16.45 12.87
C GLU A 138 -16.83 16.76 11.48
N LYS A 139 -15.84 17.67 11.39
CA LYS A 139 -15.20 18.04 10.12
C LYS A 139 -14.44 16.88 9.50
N THR A 140 -13.74 16.08 10.31
CA THR A 140 -13.02 14.89 9.84
C THR A 140 -13.98 13.82 9.32
N ASN A 141 -15.11 13.60 10.03
CA ASN A 141 -16.15 12.70 9.57
C ASN A 141 -16.74 13.15 8.22
N LYS A 142 -17.10 14.44 8.11
CA LYS A 142 -17.59 15.02 6.84
C LYS A 142 -16.58 14.87 5.70
N TYR A 143 -15.30 15.08 5.97
CA TYR A 143 -14.24 14.91 4.99
C TYR A 143 -14.21 13.48 4.42
N TRP A 144 -14.16 12.47 5.28
CA TRP A 144 -14.09 11.08 4.85
C TRP A 144 -15.34 10.64 4.09
N VAL A 145 -16.53 10.97 4.61
CA VAL A 145 -17.80 10.65 3.95
C VAL A 145 -17.89 11.34 2.58
N GLN A 146 -17.45 12.60 2.45
CA GLN A 146 -17.45 13.29 1.18
C GLN A 146 -16.44 12.71 0.20
N TRP A 147 -15.25 12.32 0.67
CA TRP A 147 -14.22 11.70 -0.16
C TRP A 147 -14.75 10.38 -0.75
N ILE A 148 -15.37 9.52 0.07
CA ILE A 148 -15.97 8.26 -0.40
C ILE A 148 -17.14 8.50 -1.36
N LYS A 149 -17.96 9.55 -1.17
CA LYS A 149 -19.06 9.86 -2.11
C LYS A 149 -18.57 10.17 -3.53
N ASN A 150 -17.35 10.63 -3.67
CA ASN A 150 -16.74 10.92 -4.96
C ASN A 150 -15.98 9.71 -5.54
N THR A 151 -16.05 8.57 -4.89
CA THR A 151 -15.36 7.35 -5.29
C THR A 151 -16.24 6.54 -6.26
N SER A 152 -15.70 6.13 -7.39
CA SER A 152 -16.32 5.16 -8.28
C SER A 152 -16.24 3.78 -7.65
N ILE A 153 -17.39 3.16 -7.36
CA ILE A 153 -17.47 1.88 -6.64
C ILE A 153 -18.23 0.90 -7.51
N PRO A 154 -17.75 -0.35 -7.71
CA PRO A 154 -18.51 -1.40 -8.37
C PRO A 154 -19.75 -1.79 -7.55
N ASN A 155 -20.71 -2.48 -8.16
CA ASN A 155 -21.94 -2.90 -7.49
C ASN A 155 -21.78 -4.17 -6.61
N ILE A 156 -20.59 -4.73 -6.54
CA ILE A 156 -20.21 -5.90 -5.73
C ILE A 156 -19.09 -5.54 -4.77
N PHE A 157 -19.01 -6.20 -3.64
CA PHE A 157 -17.93 -6.02 -2.63
C PHE A 157 -17.66 -4.55 -2.29
N GLN A 158 -18.74 -3.78 -2.07
CA GLN A 158 -18.64 -2.33 -1.87
C GLN A 158 -17.93 -1.95 -0.58
N ASP A 159 -18.20 -2.67 0.51
CA ASP A 159 -17.58 -2.38 1.81
C ASP A 159 -16.07 -2.62 1.78
N GLU A 160 -15.63 -3.66 1.07
CA GLU A 160 -14.23 -4.02 0.88
C GLU A 160 -13.49 -2.97 0.02
N ILE A 161 -14.13 -2.50 -1.05
CA ILE A 161 -13.58 -1.40 -1.87
C ILE A 161 -13.51 -0.11 -1.07
N ILE A 162 -14.54 0.25 -0.34
CA ILE A 162 -14.56 1.46 0.52
C ILE A 162 -13.44 1.39 1.56
N ARG A 163 -13.31 0.26 2.25
CA ARG A 163 -12.26 0.09 3.26
C ARG A 163 -10.86 0.17 2.66
N SER A 164 -10.63 -0.52 1.55
CA SER A 164 -9.34 -0.49 0.86
C SER A 164 -9.01 0.91 0.31
N ALA A 165 -9.98 1.62 -0.27
CA ALA A 165 -9.79 2.99 -0.74
C ALA A 165 -9.38 3.94 0.41
N LEU A 166 -10.02 3.82 1.57
CA LEU A 166 -9.68 4.60 2.77
C LEU A 166 -8.29 4.26 3.31
N VAL A 167 -7.86 3.00 3.22
CA VAL A 167 -6.48 2.58 3.57
C VAL A 167 -5.49 3.22 2.61
N LEU A 168 -5.71 3.11 1.29
CA LEU A 168 -4.81 3.71 0.30
C LEU A 168 -4.68 5.22 0.48
N LYS A 169 -5.79 5.92 0.75
CA LYS A 169 -5.74 7.37 1.01
C LYS A 169 -4.90 7.73 2.24
N LEU A 170 -4.88 6.90 3.28
CA LEU A 170 -4.00 7.11 4.44
C LEU A 170 -2.54 6.80 4.14
N HIS A 171 -2.25 5.90 3.20
CA HIS A 171 -0.89 5.56 2.81
C HIS A 171 -0.27 6.60 1.86
N GLN A 172 -1.08 7.45 1.23
CA GLN A 172 -0.58 8.54 0.43
C GLN A 172 -0.21 9.75 1.27
N TYR A 173 1.04 10.19 1.18
CA TYR A 173 1.50 11.42 1.80
C TYR A 173 1.03 12.63 1.00
N GLU A 174 0.15 13.45 1.58
CA GLU A 174 -0.60 14.50 0.90
C GLU A 174 0.28 15.59 0.25
N ASP A 175 1.45 15.90 0.85
CA ASP A 175 2.31 16.98 0.37
C ASP A 175 3.04 16.64 -0.93
N THR A 176 3.49 15.40 -1.06
CA THR A 176 4.29 14.96 -2.21
C THR A 176 3.53 14.03 -3.14
N GLY A 177 2.50 13.34 -2.64
CA GLY A 177 1.80 12.29 -3.37
C GLY A 177 2.44 10.90 -3.24
N ALA A 178 3.59 10.77 -2.57
CA ALA A 178 4.25 9.50 -2.32
C ALA A 178 3.35 8.52 -1.57
N ILE A 179 3.47 7.23 -1.86
CA ILE A 179 2.63 6.17 -1.27
C ILE A 179 3.54 5.16 -0.58
N ILE A 180 3.35 4.94 0.72
CA ILE A 180 4.11 3.94 1.48
C ILE A 180 3.57 2.53 1.22
N ALA A 181 4.47 1.54 1.24
CA ALA A 181 4.09 0.14 1.08
C ALA A 181 3.29 -0.38 2.29
N SER A 182 3.64 0.08 3.51
CA SER A 182 2.89 -0.21 4.74
C SER A 182 3.17 0.85 5.80
N GLY A 183 2.26 0.96 6.80
CA GLY A 183 2.43 1.83 7.96
C GLY A 183 3.39 1.27 9.01
N THR A 184 3.85 0.03 8.88
CA THR A 184 4.70 -0.65 9.85
C THR A 184 6.10 -0.93 9.34
N THR A 185 6.99 -1.28 10.27
CA THR A 185 8.30 -1.86 9.99
C THR A 185 8.43 -3.19 10.74
N SER A 186 9.18 -4.13 10.15
CA SER A 186 9.70 -5.33 10.80
C SER A 186 8.62 -6.25 11.40
N MET A 187 7.45 -6.25 10.83
CA MET A 187 6.48 -7.31 11.08
C MET A 187 6.96 -8.56 10.33
N PRO A 188 7.18 -9.70 11.01
CA PRO A 188 7.74 -10.89 10.37
C PRO A 188 6.78 -11.51 9.37
N GLU A 189 7.29 -12.02 8.24
CA GLU A 189 6.49 -12.74 7.25
C GLU A 189 5.96 -14.10 7.77
N ALA A 190 6.66 -14.68 8.74
CA ALA A 190 6.25 -15.92 9.43
C ALA A 190 6.80 -15.95 10.86
N PRO A 191 6.23 -16.80 11.76
CA PRO A 191 6.77 -16.99 13.10
C PRO A 191 8.24 -17.43 13.06
N GLY A 192 9.11 -16.67 13.73
CA GLY A 192 10.55 -16.97 13.78
C GLY A 192 11.34 -16.65 12.51
N ALA A 193 10.71 -16.14 11.46
CA ALA A 193 11.37 -15.77 10.22
C ALA A 193 12.20 -14.49 10.35
N GLY A 194 13.35 -14.45 9.66
CA GLY A 194 14.23 -13.28 9.59
C GLY A 194 13.82 -12.25 8.53
N ARG A 195 12.68 -12.42 7.86
CA ARG A 195 12.17 -11.53 6.82
C ARG A 195 11.35 -10.40 7.42
N ASN A 196 12.05 -9.38 7.95
CA ASN A 196 11.48 -8.28 8.73
C ASN A 196 11.96 -6.95 8.17
N TRP A 197 11.21 -6.34 7.25
CA TRP A 197 11.66 -5.17 6.50
C TRP A 197 10.94 -3.90 6.90
N ASP A 198 11.59 -2.75 6.67
CA ASP A 198 10.96 -1.44 6.85
C ASP A 198 10.20 -1.04 5.57
N TYR A 199 8.86 -0.99 5.65
CA TYR A 199 7.96 -0.71 4.54
C TYR A 199 7.39 0.71 4.52
N ARG A 200 7.89 1.60 5.36
CA ARG A 200 7.42 2.99 5.46
C ARG A 200 7.99 3.90 4.36
N TYR A 201 8.40 3.32 3.24
CA TYR A 201 8.95 4.01 2.06
C TYR A 201 8.04 3.81 0.85
N CYS A 202 8.28 4.63 -0.18
CA CYS A 202 7.55 4.59 -1.43
C CYS A 202 8.32 3.73 -2.44
N TRP A 203 7.82 2.53 -2.75
CA TRP A 203 8.32 1.69 -3.83
C TRP A 203 7.78 2.16 -5.17
N MET A 204 8.67 2.29 -6.14
CA MET A 204 8.27 2.68 -7.51
C MET A 204 7.40 1.61 -8.15
N ARG A 205 7.64 0.34 -7.87
CA ARG A 205 6.87 -0.82 -8.34
C ARG A 205 5.43 -0.83 -7.81
N ASP A 206 5.26 -0.72 -6.50
CA ASP A 206 3.95 -0.75 -5.83
C ASP A 206 3.05 0.37 -6.34
N SER A 207 3.68 1.45 -6.75
CA SER A 207 3.02 2.65 -7.25
C SER A 207 2.25 2.42 -8.54
N TYR A 208 2.75 1.58 -9.46
CA TYR A 208 2.02 1.23 -10.68
C TYR A 208 0.64 0.66 -10.36
N TYR A 209 0.59 -0.31 -9.47
CA TYR A 209 -0.66 -0.98 -9.11
C TYR A 209 -1.59 -0.07 -8.31
N THR A 210 -1.02 0.76 -7.43
CA THR A 210 -1.78 1.73 -6.63
C THR A 210 -2.39 2.83 -7.49
N LEU A 211 -1.65 3.33 -8.49
CA LEU A 211 -2.18 4.32 -9.43
C LEU A 211 -3.29 3.75 -10.30
N ASN A 212 -3.18 2.49 -10.69
CA ASN A 212 -4.26 1.80 -11.40
C ASN A 212 -5.52 1.70 -10.52
N ALA A 213 -5.37 1.40 -9.23
CA ALA A 213 -6.47 1.41 -8.28
C ALA A 213 -7.09 2.81 -8.12
N PHE A 214 -6.30 3.87 -7.94
CA PHE A 214 -6.82 5.25 -7.90
C PHE A 214 -7.50 5.68 -9.20
N ASN A 215 -7.01 5.26 -10.34
CA ASN A 215 -7.65 5.50 -11.63
C ASN A 215 -9.04 4.83 -11.69
N ASN A 216 -9.16 3.58 -11.26
CA ASN A 216 -10.43 2.86 -11.17
C ASN A 216 -11.40 3.53 -10.20
N LEU A 217 -10.92 4.02 -9.05
CA LEU A 217 -11.69 4.77 -8.07
C LEU A 217 -12.12 6.16 -8.57
N GLY A 218 -11.50 6.69 -9.64
CA GLY A 218 -11.75 8.05 -10.14
C GLY A 218 -11.08 9.16 -9.32
N HIS A 219 -10.09 8.83 -8.49
CA HIS A 219 -9.35 9.77 -7.66
C HIS A 219 -8.13 10.33 -8.41
N PHE A 220 -8.39 11.26 -9.31
CA PHE A 220 -7.36 11.84 -10.19
C PHE A 220 -6.41 12.81 -9.47
N ASP A 221 -6.85 13.51 -8.45
CA ASP A 221 -5.99 14.40 -7.65
C ASP A 221 -4.83 13.62 -7.00
N GLU A 222 -5.12 12.41 -6.50
CA GLU A 222 -4.13 11.52 -5.91
C GLU A 222 -3.14 11.02 -6.96
N LEU A 223 -3.65 10.70 -8.14
CA LEU A 223 -2.87 10.22 -9.27
C LEU A 223 -1.92 11.31 -9.79
N GLU A 224 -2.39 12.55 -9.90
CA GLU A 224 -1.61 13.71 -10.33
C GLU A 224 -0.50 14.08 -9.34
N LYS A 225 -0.80 14.07 -8.05
CA LYS A 225 0.20 14.32 -7.00
C LYS A 225 1.33 13.29 -7.06
N TYR A 226 0.97 12.02 -7.21
CA TYR A 226 1.98 10.97 -7.35
C TYR A 226 2.81 11.14 -8.63
N PHE A 227 2.19 11.52 -9.75
CA PHE A 227 2.92 11.83 -10.98
C PHE A 227 3.96 12.94 -10.78
N LEU A 228 3.60 14.03 -10.10
CA LEU A 228 4.53 15.12 -9.79
C LEU A 228 5.69 14.63 -8.92
N TYR A 229 5.42 13.74 -7.97
CA TYR A 229 6.45 13.10 -7.15
C TYR A 229 7.44 12.31 -8.00
N ILE A 230 6.96 11.43 -8.90
CA ILE A 230 7.81 10.68 -9.82
C ILE A 230 8.59 11.60 -10.75
N GLN A 231 7.94 12.62 -11.31
CA GLN A 231 8.59 13.57 -12.22
C GLN A 231 9.76 14.28 -11.53
N ASN A 232 9.59 14.69 -10.28
CA ASN A 232 10.65 15.31 -9.51
C ASN A 232 11.83 14.36 -9.27
N ILE A 233 11.57 13.08 -9.00
CA ILE A 233 12.61 12.06 -8.86
C ILE A 233 13.37 11.89 -10.18
N ILE A 234 12.68 11.70 -11.31
CA ILE A 234 13.32 11.53 -12.62
C ILE A 234 14.21 12.72 -12.98
N LEU A 235 13.73 13.94 -12.70
CA LEU A 235 14.50 15.17 -12.98
C LEU A 235 15.71 15.34 -12.06
N SER A 236 15.65 14.83 -10.84
CA SER A 236 16.76 14.92 -9.86
C SER A 236 17.82 13.84 -10.09
N GLU A 237 17.40 12.61 -10.38
CA GLU A 237 18.30 11.44 -10.47
C GLU A 237 19.09 11.37 -11.78
N ARG A 238 18.61 11.94 -12.85
CA ARG A 238 19.20 12.08 -14.21
C ARG A 238 19.83 10.82 -14.84
N HIS A 239 20.28 9.84 -14.05
CA HIS A 239 20.99 8.66 -14.53
C HIS A 239 20.26 7.36 -14.26
N LYS A 240 19.58 7.23 -13.11
CA LYS A 240 18.97 5.96 -12.70
C LYS A 240 17.91 6.17 -11.61
N ILE A 241 16.75 5.58 -11.78
CA ILE A 241 15.73 5.50 -10.73
C ILE A 241 16.07 4.35 -9.79
N LYS A 242 15.91 4.58 -8.49
CA LYS A 242 16.07 3.56 -7.45
C LYS A 242 14.74 2.84 -7.20
N PRO A 243 14.76 1.62 -6.64
CA PRO A 243 13.56 0.86 -6.35
C PRO A 243 12.56 1.59 -5.45
N MET A 244 13.05 2.39 -4.50
CA MET A 244 12.22 3.10 -3.54
C MET A 244 12.82 4.44 -3.11
N TYR A 245 11.99 5.28 -2.50
CA TYR A 245 12.39 6.59 -1.97
C TYR A 245 11.65 6.90 -0.68
N THR A 246 12.16 7.87 0.09
CA THR A 246 11.43 8.45 1.21
C THR A 246 10.20 9.22 0.72
N LEU A 247 9.27 9.57 1.61
CA LEU A 247 8.11 10.39 1.26
C LEU A 247 8.47 11.77 0.69
N ALA A 248 9.67 12.27 0.99
CA ALA A 248 10.19 13.51 0.42
C ALA A 248 10.91 13.34 -0.93
N GLY A 249 10.96 12.12 -1.50
CA GLY A 249 11.68 11.83 -2.74
C GLY A 249 13.21 11.78 -2.59
N THR A 250 13.70 11.60 -1.38
CA THR A 250 15.14 11.47 -1.09
C THR A 250 15.56 10.01 -0.93
N ALA A 251 16.87 9.76 -0.87
CA ALA A 251 17.43 8.44 -0.66
C ALA A 251 16.95 7.81 0.67
N VAL A 252 16.64 6.51 0.62
CA VAL A 252 16.30 5.73 1.80
C VAL A 252 17.54 5.54 2.67
N PRO A 253 17.44 5.67 4.01
CA PRO A 253 18.54 5.40 4.92
C PRO A 253 19.08 3.97 4.77
N LYS A 254 20.37 3.81 5.01
CA LYS A 254 20.99 2.48 5.08
C LYS A 254 20.27 1.64 6.14
N GLU A 255 20.00 0.39 5.81
CA GLU A 255 19.40 -0.57 6.72
C GLU A 255 20.24 -0.72 7.99
N LYS A 256 19.58 -0.67 9.14
CA LYS A 256 20.16 -0.82 10.47
C LYS A 256 19.27 -1.70 11.32
N GLU A 257 19.87 -2.61 12.04
CA GLU A 257 19.19 -3.33 13.10
C GLU A 257 19.08 -2.47 14.36
N LEU A 258 17.91 -2.48 14.97
CA LEU A 258 17.64 -1.84 16.24
C LEU A 258 17.59 -2.91 17.34
N ASP A 259 18.14 -2.59 18.52
CA ASP A 259 18.08 -3.49 19.67
C ASP A 259 16.68 -3.42 20.33
N LEU A 260 15.71 -4.01 19.63
CA LEU A 260 14.32 -4.14 20.07
C LEU A 260 13.90 -5.61 20.01
N GLU A 261 12.92 -5.97 20.83
CA GLU A 261 12.44 -7.34 20.92
C GLU A 261 11.77 -7.83 19.62
N GLY A 262 11.14 -6.90 18.89
CA GLY A 262 10.34 -7.22 17.71
C GLY A 262 8.94 -7.72 18.05
N TYR A 263 8.08 -7.82 17.04
CA TYR A 263 6.72 -8.32 17.20
C TYR A 263 6.74 -9.80 17.61
N LEU A 264 6.11 -10.13 18.73
CA LEU A 264 6.12 -11.49 19.31
C LEU A 264 7.52 -12.10 19.48
N GLY A 265 8.54 -11.27 19.78
CA GLY A 265 9.91 -11.71 19.92
C GLY A 265 10.66 -11.98 18.62
N ASN A 266 10.08 -11.64 17.46
CA ASN A 266 10.71 -11.85 16.16
C ASN A 266 11.71 -10.73 15.82
N LYS A 267 12.98 -11.06 15.85
CA LYS A 267 14.09 -10.20 15.43
C LYS A 267 14.56 -10.53 14.00
N PRO A 268 15.27 -9.60 13.34
CA PRO A 268 15.64 -8.25 13.76
C PRO A 268 14.52 -7.22 13.57
N VAL A 269 14.66 -6.03 14.22
CA VAL A 269 13.85 -4.85 13.91
C VAL A 269 14.71 -3.90 13.09
N HIS A 270 14.24 -3.52 11.90
CA HIS A 270 14.98 -2.71 10.95
C HIS A 270 14.51 -1.25 10.90
N LEU A 271 15.45 -0.35 10.67
CA LEU A 271 15.26 1.01 10.19
C LEU A 271 16.01 1.17 8.89
N GLY A 272 15.36 1.70 7.86
CA GLY A 272 15.90 1.75 6.52
C GLY A 272 15.70 0.43 5.77
N ASN A 273 16.08 0.40 4.48
CA ASN A 273 15.93 -0.79 3.66
C ASN A 273 17.00 -0.81 2.55
N ASP A 274 17.87 -1.80 2.56
CA ASP A 274 18.98 -1.88 1.60
C ASP A 274 18.55 -2.34 0.19
N ALA A 275 17.28 -2.74 -0.02
CA ALA A 275 16.73 -2.92 -1.38
C ALA A 275 16.78 -1.62 -2.20
N PHE A 276 16.85 -0.45 -1.56
CA PHE A 276 17.14 0.84 -2.21
C PHE A 276 18.38 0.79 -3.12
N ARG A 277 19.35 -0.07 -2.84
CA ARG A 277 20.62 -0.15 -3.58
C ARG A 277 20.58 -1.13 -4.74
N GLN A 278 19.53 -1.92 -4.85
CA GLN A 278 19.40 -2.94 -5.89
C GLN A 278 19.19 -2.35 -7.27
N GLU A 279 19.48 -3.18 -8.27
CA GLU A 279 19.06 -2.99 -9.64
C GLU A 279 17.71 -3.65 -9.84
N GLN A 280 16.69 -2.87 -10.16
CA GLN A 280 15.34 -3.34 -10.51
C GLN A 280 14.92 -2.62 -11.79
N ASN A 281 15.08 -3.30 -12.93
CA ASN A 281 14.93 -2.67 -14.25
C ASN A 281 13.48 -2.58 -14.72
N ASP A 282 12.57 -3.32 -14.10
CA ASP A 282 11.13 -3.28 -14.33
C ASP A 282 10.51 -1.91 -14.06
N ILE A 283 11.08 -1.12 -13.14
CA ILE A 283 10.57 0.21 -12.75
C ILE A 283 10.43 1.20 -13.91
N TYR A 284 11.31 1.15 -14.90
CA TYR A 284 11.21 2.06 -16.06
C TYR A 284 9.93 1.82 -16.85
N GLY A 285 9.59 0.55 -17.06
CA GLY A 285 8.36 0.15 -17.73
C GLY A 285 7.12 0.43 -16.89
N GLN A 286 7.20 0.20 -15.57
CA GLN A 286 6.10 0.47 -14.64
C GLN A 286 5.75 1.96 -14.60
N VAL A 287 6.75 2.82 -14.50
CA VAL A 287 6.55 4.27 -14.56
C VAL A 287 5.87 4.67 -15.87
N LEU A 288 6.36 4.20 -17.03
CA LEU A 288 5.73 4.50 -18.32
C LEU A 288 4.27 4.03 -18.40
N ALA A 289 3.99 2.80 -17.94
CA ALA A 289 2.63 2.26 -17.93
C ALA A 289 1.71 3.08 -17.02
N SER A 290 2.22 3.54 -15.87
CA SER A 290 1.49 4.39 -14.93
C SER A 290 1.14 5.76 -15.51
N LEU A 291 1.97 6.29 -16.42
CA LEU A 291 1.78 7.60 -17.03
C LEU A 291 0.70 7.61 -18.10
N LEU A 292 0.37 6.45 -18.69
CA LEU A 292 -0.55 6.37 -19.82
C LEU A 292 -1.87 7.11 -19.61
N PRO A 293 -2.62 6.92 -18.50
CA PRO A 293 -3.89 7.62 -18.28
C PRO A 293 -3.75 9.15 -18.29
N LEU A 294 -2.65 9.68 -17.75
CA LEU A 294 -2.40 11.12 -17.64
C LEU A 294 -2.29 11.82 -19.00
N TYR A 295 -1.89 11.09 -20.05
CA TYR A 295 -1.73 11.64 -21.39
C TYR A 295 -2.92 11.41 -22.32
N ILE A 296 -3.64 10.30 -22.13
CA ILE A 296 -4.75 9.95 -23.04
C ILE A 296 -6.12 10.33 -22.47
N ASP A 297 -6.26 10.52 -21.16
CA ASP A 297 -7.52 10.96 -20.55
C ASP A 297 -7.74 12.45 -20.77
N ARG A 298 -8.81 12.79 -21.46
CA ARG A 298 -9.13 14.17 -21.83
C ARG A 298 -9.43 15.08 -20.64
N ARG A 299 -9.74 14.52 -19.47
CA ARG A 299 -9.95 15.27 -18.22
C ARG A 299 -8.64 15.82 -17.66
N LEU A 300 -7.50 15.20 -17.99
CA LEU A 300 -6.16 15.53 -17.48
C LEU A 300 -5.32 16.31 -18.52
N ASN A 301 -5.94 17.00 -19.47
CA ASN A 301 -5.34 17.57 -20.67
C ASN A 301 -4.48 18.85 -20.44
N TYR A 302 -4.03 19.12 -19.22
CA TYR A 302 -3.18 20.30 -18.93
C TYR A 302 -1.68 19.99 -18.91
N LEU A 303 -1.30 18.73 -18.99
CA LEU A 303 0.11 18.35 -19.04
C LEU A 303 0.71 18.69 -20.41
N SER A 304 1.77 19.50 -20.41
CA SER A 304 2.48 19.84 -21.65
C SER A 304 3.23 18.63 -22.19
N TYR A 305 2.72 18.00 -23.24
CA TYR A 305 3.39 16.87 -23.90
C TYR A 305 4.85 17.18 -24.25
N ARG A 306 5.14 18.40 -24.71
CA ARG A 306 6.51 18.79 -25.09
C ARG A 306 7.51 18.64 -23.94
N LYS A 307 7.10 18.98 -22.71
CA LYS A 307 7.96 18.81 -21.52
C LYS A 307 8.05 17.36 -21.08
N SER A 308 6.97 16.62 -21.24
CA SER A 308 6.89 15.22 -20.82
C SER A 308 7.52 14.25 -21.83
N ARG A 309 7.64 14.64 -23.09
CA ARG A 309 8.28 13.86 -24.16
C ARG A 309 9.72 13.49 -23.80
N GLU A 310 10.47 14.41 -23.21
CA GLU A 310 11.85 14.14 -22.78
C GLU A 310 11.90 13.05 -21.69
N VAL A 311 10.96 13.07 -20.74
CA VAL A 311 10.83 12.06 -19.70
C VAL A 311 10.49 10.69 -20.30
N ILE A 312 9.56 10.64 -21.25
CA ILE A 312 9.17 9.39 -21.94
C ILE A 312 10.34 8.83 -22.72
N TYR A 313 11.07 9.69 -23.47
CA TYR A 313 12.28 9.28 -24.20
C TYR A 313 13.36 8.77 -23.26
N TRP A 314 13.57 9.44 -22.14
CA TRP A 314 14.53 9.01 -21.13
C TRP A 314 14.20 7.61 -20.60
N LEU A 315 12.94 7.37 -20.24
CA LEU A 315 12.47 6.05 -19.75
C LEU A 315 12.65 4.96 -20.83
N LEU A 316 12.32 5.24 -22.09
CA LEU A 316 12.55 4.29 -23.20
C LEU A 316 14.04 4.03 -23.44
N ASN A 317 14.91 5.03 -23.29
CA ASN A 317 16.35 4.83 -23.36
C ASN A 317 16.83 3.90 -22.24
N ARG A 318 16.31 4.10 -21.01
CA ARG A 318 16.64 3.21 -19.88
C ARG A 318 16.18 1.77 -20.14
N ILE A 319 14.96 1.58 -20.66
CA ILE A 319 14.47 0.24 -21.08
C ILE A 319 15.42 -0.38 -22.12
N GLU A 320 15.85 0.40 -23.13
CA GLU A 320 16.76 -0.08 -24.18
C GLU A 320 18.12 -0.51 -23.61
N GLU A 321 18.69 0.29 -22.71
CA GLU A 321 19.98 0.05 -22.06
C GLU A 321 19.96 -1.12 -21.09
N THR A 322 18.81 -1.38 -20.45
CA THR A 322 18.67 -2.43 -19.42
C THR A 322 18.03 -3.72 -19.94
N MET A 323 17.64 -3.77 -21.22
CA MET A 323 16.91 -4.89 -21.82
C MET A 323 17.61 -6.26 -21.67
N GLU A 324 18.93 -6.28 -21.60
CA GLU A 324 19.73 -7.50 -21.52
C GLU A 324 20.58 -7.55 -20.24
N LEU A 325 20.24 -6.71 -19.27
CA LEU A 325 20.92 -6.69 -17.99
C LEU A 325 20.12 -7.44 -16.93
N PRO A 326 20.75 -8.33 -16.18
CA PRO A 326 20.09 -9.00 -15.07
C PRO A 326 19.76 -8.00 -13.95
N ASP A 327 18.70 -8.30 -13.21
CA ASP A 327 18.28 -7.50 -12.05
C ASP A 327 17.83 -8.37 -10.88
N ALA A 328 17.55 -7.73 -9.72
CA ALA A 328 17.11 -8.43 -8.51
C ALA A 328 15.65 -8.95 -8.61
N GLY A 329 14.89 -8.52 -9.62
CA GLY A 329 13.50 -8.88 -9.83
C GLY A 329 12.54 -8.28 -8.81
N ILE A 330 11.27 -8.61 -8.99
CA ILE A 330 10.17 -8.13 -8.13
C ILE A 330 10.35 -8.51 -6.65
N TRP A 331 10.95 -9.68 -6.38
CA TRP A 331 11.10 -10.23 -5.04
C TRP A 331 12.37 -9.79 -4.31
N GLU A 332 13.15 -8.89 -4.94
CA GLU A 332 14.29 -8.22 -4.30
C GLU A 332 15.38 -9.18 -3.80
N PHE A 333 15.72 -10.20 -4.61
CA PHE A 333 16.78 -11.14 -4.25
C PHE A 333 18.07 -10.42 -3.90
N ARG A 334 18.66 -10.73 -2.73
CA ARG A 334 19.82 -10.01 -2.20
C ARG A 334 21.13 -10.43 -2.88
N ASN A 335 21.26 -11.74 -3.21
CA ASN A 335 22.48 -12.35 -3.74
C ASN A 335 22.30 -12.92 -5.16
N ARG A 336 21.19 -12.63 -5.82
CA ARG A 336 20.87 -13.16 -7.14
C ARG A 336 20.39 -12.04 -8.07
N MET A 337 20.96 -12.01 -9.26
CA MET A 337 20.47 -11.17 -10.36
C MET A 337 20.20 -12.08 -11.56
N GLN A 338 19.04 -11.89 -12.20
CA GLN A 338 18.57 -12.73 -13.30
C GLN A 338 17.94 -11.87 -14.39
N GLU A 339 17.81 -12.43 -15.59
CA GLU A 339 17.00 -11.86 -16.66
C GLU A 339 15.53 -12.27 -16.43
N ASN A 340 14.83 -11.50 -15.59
CA ASN A 340 13.52 -11.83 -15.05
C ASN A 340 12.39 -11.62 -16.08
N CYS A 341 11.49 -12.60 -16.22
CA CYS A 341 10.31 -12.53 -17.07
C CYS A 341 9.43 -11.32 -16.73
N TYR A 342 9.25 -11.04 -15.44
CA TYR A 342 8.51 -9.89 -14.95
C TYR A 342 9.11 -8.55 -15.40
N THR A 343 10.43 -8.42 -15.40
CA THR A 343 11.13 -7.22 -15.90
C THR A 343 10.86 -7.02 -17.39
N PHE A 344 10.95 -8.08 -18.18
CA PHE A 344 10.64 -8.00 -19.61
C PHE A 344 9.18 -7.66 -19.87
N LEU A 345 8.26 -8.20 -19.07
CA LEU A 345 6.84 -7.85 -19.18
C LEU A 345 6.62 -6.35 -18.98
N PHE A 346 7.28 -5.73 -18.01
CA PHE A 346 7.15 -4.28 -17.82
C PHE A 346 7.91 -3.47 -18.85
N HIS A 347 9.04 -3.94 -19.37
CA HIS A 347 9.66 -3.33 -20.55
C HIS A 347 8.70 -3.32 -21.75
N TRP A 348 8.00 -4.43 -21.98
CA TRP A 348 6.95 -4.52 -23.01
C TRP A 348 5.79 -3.57 -22.72
N ALA A 349 5.22 -3.63 -21.53
CA ALA A 349 4.05 -2.84 -21.15
C ALA A 349 4.31 -1.34 -21.17
N GLY A 350 5.45 -0.89 -20.65
CA GLY A 350 5.89 0.50 -20.70
C GLY A 350 6.11 0.97 -22.13
N SER A 351 6.74 0.15 -22.97
CA SER A 351 6.92 0.46 -24.40
C SER A 351 5.57 0.54 -25.13
N LYS A 352 4.61 -0.36 -24.83
CA LYS A 352 3.24 -0.28 -25.38
C LYS A 352 2.47 0.95 -24.90
N ALA A 353 2.70 1.38 -23.64
CA ALA A 353 2.14 2.62 -23.14
C ALA A 353 2.70 3.84 -23.88
N ALA A 354 4.02 3.89 -24.08
CA ALA A 354 4.69 4.96 -24.86
C ALA A 354 4.23 4.98 -26.33
N GLU A 355 4.02 3.82 -26.96
CA GLU A 355 3.44 3.70 -28.30
C GLU A 355 2.06 4.37 -28.39
N LYS A 356 1.17 4.08 -27.41
CA LYS A 356 -0.17 4.68 -27.35
C LYS A 356 -0.13 6.19 -27.12
N ILE A 357 0.76 6.66 -26.23
CA ILE A 357 0.98 8.10 -26.00
C ILE A 357 1.47 8.76 -27.29
N ALA A 358 2.48 8.19 -27.96
CA ALA A 358 3.03 8.70 -29.21
C ALA A 358 1.98 8.76 -30.34
N ALA A 359 1.13 7.73 -30.45
CA ALA A 359 0.02 7.72 -31.40
C ALA A 359 -1.01 8.84 -31.11
N HIS A 360 -1.34 9.08 -29.83
CA HIS A 360 -2.25 10.15 -29.43
C HIS A 360 -1.72 11.55 -29.82
N PHE A 361 -0.42 11.78 -29.72
CA PHE A 361 0.23 13.05 -30.05
C PHE A 361 0.84 13.09 -31.46
N THR A 362 0.65 12.05 -32.25
CA THR A 362 1.16 11.94 -33.63
C THR A 362 2.69 12.07 -33.71
N ASP A 363 3.42 11.51 -32.73
CA ASP A 363 4.89 11.50 -32.68
C ASP A 363 5.45 10.22 -33.29
N GLY A 364 5.80 10.27 -34.56
CA GLY A 364 6.27 9.12 -35.35
C GLY A 364 7.59 8.53 -34.85
N ASP A 365 8.53 9.36 -34.43
CA ASP A 365 9.84 8.90 -33.95
C ASP A 365 9.73 8.17 -32.63
N LEU A 366 8.99 8.76 -31.69
CA LEU A 366 8.72 8.13 -30.39
C LEU A 366 7.97 6.80 -30.56
N ARG A 367 6.98 6.78 -31.44
CA ARG A 367 6.20 5.58 -31.76
C ARG A 367 7.09 4.46 -32.29
N SER A 368 7.91 4.74 -33.30
CA SER A 368 8.81 3.74 -33.92
C SER A 368 9.81 3.17 -32.91
N LYS A 369 10.35 4.01 -32.00
CA LYS A 369 11.22 3.55 -30.92
C LYS A 369 10.48 2.63 -29.95
N ALA A 370 9.29 3.02 -29.53
CA ALA A 370 8.47 2.26 -28.59
C ALA A 370 8.05 0.88 -29.16
N GLU A 371 7.61 0.84 -30.44
CA GLU A 371 7.25 -0.41 -31.15
C GLU A 371 8.45 -1.37 -31.22
N ARG A 372 9.65 -0.88 -31.56
CA ARG A 372 10.86 -1.70 -31.62
C ARG A 372 11.22 -2.29 -30.23
N LEU A 373 11.12 -1.49 -29.17
CA LEU A 373 11.44 -1.95 -27.82
C LEU A 373 10.39 -2.95 -27.30
N ALA A 374 9.12 -2.74 -27.59
CA ALA A 374 8.07 -3.69 -27.27
C ALA A 374 8.30 -5.05 -27.96
N ALA A 375 8.73 -5.07 -29.22
CA ALA A 375 9.04 -6.30 -29.94
C ALA A 375 10.24 -7.03 -29.30
N ARG A 376 11.33 -6.32 -28.97
CA ARG A 376 12.50 -6.92 -28.28
C ARG A 376 12.13 -7.49 -26.92
N ALA A 377 11.33 -6.78 -26.14
CA ALA A 377 10.88 -7.26 -24.83
C ALA A 377 10.01 -8.53 -24.98
N ALA A 378 9.14 -8.58 -26.00
CA ALA A 378 8.35 -9.77 -26.29
C ALA A 378 9.24 -10.99 -26.64
N GLU A 379 10.29 -10.81 -27.45
CA GLU A 379 11.27 -11.88 -27.74
C GLU A 379 11.91 -12.41 -26.45
N LYS A 380 12.28 -11.52 -25.51
CA LYS A 380 12.83 -11.92 -24.22
C LYS A 380 11.82 -12.66 -23.33
N ILE A 381 10.55 -12.24 -23.32
CA ILE A 381 9.48 -12.96 -22.60
C ILE A 381 9.34 -14.38 -23.14
N GLU A 382 9.35 -14.56 -24.47
CA GLU A 382 9.23 -15.88 -25.08
C GLU A 382 10.41 -16.82 -24.71
N MET A 383 11.60 -16.28 -24.42
CA MET A 383 12.73 -17.08 -23.93
C MET A 383 12.51 -17.64 -22.52
N CYS A 384 11.55 -17.09 -21.74
CA CYS A 384 11.17 -17.62 -20.44
C CYS A 384 10.15 -18.78 -20.52
N TYR A 385 9.59 -19.06 -21.69
CA TYR A 385 8.61 -20.15 -21.88
C TYR A 385 9.29 -21.52 -21.88
N ARG A 386 8.66 -22.48 -21.23
CA ARG A 386 9.08 -23.89 -21.20
C ARG A 386 7.95 -24.78 -21.69
N ASP A 387 8.18 -25.45 -22.81
CA ASP A 387 7.22 -26.38 -23.43
C ASP A 387 6.82 -27.52 -22.50
N ASP A 388 7.78 -28.09 -21.75
CA ASP A 388 7.55 -29.18 -20.82
C ASP A 388 6.56 -28.82 -19.71
N PHE A 389 6.55 -27.60 -19.28
CA PHE A 389 5.64 -27.07 -18.24
C PHE A 389 4.44 -26.33 -18.81
N ARG A 390 4.43 -26.01 -20.10
CA ARG A 390 3.45 -25.13 -20.77
C ARG A 390 3.27 -23.81 -20.03
N ALA A 391 4.34 -23.25 -19.52
CA ALA A 391 4.34 -22.07 -18.68
C ALA A 391 5.57 -21.20 -18.89
N TYR A 392 5.43 -19.94 -18.50
CA TYR A 392 6.53 -18.99 -18.40
C TYR A 392 7.17 -19.07 -17.02
N MET A 393 8.47 -19.23 -16.97
CA MET A 393 9.24 -19.31 -15.75
C MET A 393 9.65 -17.94 -15.23
N GLN A 394 10.21 -17.89 -14.03
CA GLN A 394 10.67 -16.69 -13.34
C GLN A 394 11.66 -15.87 -14.19
N ALA A 395 12.59 -16.54 -14.85
CA ALA A 395 13.65 -15.92 -15.64
C ALA A 395 14.07 -16.80 -16.82
N ILE A 396 14.89 -16.26 -17.72
CA ILE A 396 15.57 -17.01 -18.75
C ILE A 396 16.48 -18.06 -18.06
N ASP A 397 16.57 -19.24 -18.62
CA ASP A 397 17.44 -20.33 -18.17
C ASP A 397 17.20 -20.86 -16.74
N ASN A 398 15.95 -20.72 -16.23
CA ASN A 398 15.53 -21.45 -15.04
C ASN A 398 14.16 -22.10 -15.22
N ASP A 399 13.82 -23.03 -14.31
CA ASP A 399 12.55 -23.77 -14.30
C ASP A 399 11.72 -23.45 -13.05
N ASN A 400 11.95 -22.30 -12.44
CA ASN A 400 11.24 -21.87 -11.25
C ASN A 400 9.91 -21.21 -11.62
N PHE A 401 8.81 -21.68 -11.03
CA PHE A 401 7.52 -21.03 -11.09
C PHE A 401 7.52 -19.75 -10.23
N ASP A 402 6.89 -18.71 -10.75
CA ASP A 402 6.82 -17.41 -10.10
C ASP A 402 5.41 -16.79 -10.28
N ALA A 403 4.75 -16.43 -9.19
CA ALA A 403 3.43 -15.82 -9.22
C ALA A 403 3.40 -14.49 -9.99
N ALA A 404 4.51 -13.77 -10.09
CA ALA A 404 4.57 -12.53 -10.85
C ALA A 404 4.29 -12.73 -12.34
N THR A 405 4.52 -13.95 -12.89
CA THR A 405 4.21 -14.27 -14.28
C THR A 405 2.70 -14.37 -14.57
N ILE A 406 1.82 -14.39 -13.55
CA ILE A 406 0.36 -14.24 -13.70
C ILE A 406 0.04 -12.96 -14.48
N HIS A 407 0.84 -11.92 -14.31
CA HIS A 407 0.65 -10.65 -14.99
C HIS A 407 0.80 -10.71 -16.52
N LEU A 408 1.39 -11.75 -17.08
CA LEU A 408 1.35 -12.00 -18.55
C LEU A 408 -0.11 -12.10 -19.04
N VAL A 409 -0.99 -12.63 -18.21
CA VAL A 409 -2.44 -12.71 -18.49
C VAL A 409 -3.15 -11.40 -18.10
N ASN A 410 -2.92 -10.89 -16.88
CA ASN A 410 -3.60 -9.69 -16.37
C ASN A 410 -3.34 -8.44 -17.22
N MET A 411 -2.17 -8.34 -17.82
CA MET A 411 -1.75 -7.23 -18.70
C MET A 411 -2.04 -7.49 -20.19
N ASN A 412 -2.71 -8.59 -20.53
CA ASN A 412 -3.04 -9.01 -21.91
C ASN A 412 -1.80 -9.15 -22.83
N TYR A 413 -0.65 -9.55 -22.29
CA TYR A 413 0.46 -10.04 -23.12
C TYR A 413 0.06 -11.37 -23.77
N LEU A 414 -0.44 -12.31 -22.98
CA LEU A 414 -1.13 -13.50 -23.47
C LEU A 414 -2.59 -13.16 -23.74
N ASP A 415 -3.13 -13.64 -24.86
CA ASP A 415 -4.57 -13.55 -25.12
C ASP A 415 -5.34 -14.33 -24.04
N PRO A 416 -6.16 -13.66 -23.20
CA PRO A 416 -6.89 -14.33 -22.12
C PRO A 416 -7.86 -15.42 -22.60
N SER A 417 -8.32 -15.36 -23.83
CA SER A 417 -9.19 -16.39 -24.43
C SER A 417 -8.40 -17.60 -24.97
N GLY A 418 -7.09 -17.43 -25.18
CA GLY A 418 -6.22 -18.41 -25.77
C GLY A 418 -5.85 -19.57 -24.83
N ASP A 419 -5.50 -20.72 -25.40
CA ASP A 419 -5.10 -21.91 -24.63
C ASP A 419 -3.82 -21.68 -23.84
N ARG A 420 -2.87 -20.92 -24.40
CA ARG A 420 -1.58 -20.64 -23.76
C ARG A 420 -1.73 -19.88 -22.42
N ALA A 421 -2.69 -18.95 -22.33
CA ALA A 421 -2.99 -18.27 -21.08
C ALA A 421 -3.59 -19.22 -20.04
N LYS A 422 -4.50 -20.08 -20.44
CA LYS A 422 -5.16 -21.07 -19.57
C LYS A 422 -4.17 -22.12 -19.07
N GLU A 423 -3.31 -22.66 -19.96
CA GLU A 423 -2.28 -23.63 -19.62
C GLU A 423 -1.27 -23.02 -18.62
N HIS A 424 -0.82 -21.80 -18.88
CA HIS A 424 0.09 -21.07 -17.98
C HIS A 424 -0.52 -20.90 -16.57
N LEU A 425 -1.76 -20.41 -16.48
CA LEU A 425 -2.44 -20.24 -15.18
C LEU A 425 -2.67 -21.59 -14.47
N SER A 426 -3.01 -22.64 -15.22
CA SER A 426 -3.18 -23.99 -14.66
C SER A 426 -1.87 -24.54 -14.09
N ALA A 427 -0.77 -24.35 -14.79
CA ALA A 427 0.56 -24.77 -14.32
C ALA A 427 0.97 -24.00 -13.06
N LEU A 428 0.80 -22.67 -13.03
CA LEU A 428 1.09 -21.86 -11.84
C LEU A 428 0.22 -22.30 -10.65
N ALA A 429 -1.08 -22.49 -10.85
CA ALA A 429 -1.97 -22.94 -9.79
C ALA A 429 -1.61 -24.32 -9.27
N GLY A 430 -1.21 -25.25 -10.15
CA GLY A 430 -0.79 -26.59 -9.77
C GLY A 430 0.48 -26.62 -8.90
N HIS A 431 1.34 -25.58 -8.98
CA HIS A 431 2.59 -25.52 -8.24
C HIS A 431 2.57 -24.56 -7.05
N LEU A 432 1.84 -23.45 -7.13
CA LEU A 432 1.94 -22.35 -6.16
C LEU A 432 0.66 -22.13 -5.32
N LYS A 433 -0.51 -22.62 -5.77
CA LYS A 433 -1.77 -22.44 -5.06
C LYS A 433 -1.94 -23.49 -3.95
N THR A 434 -2.38 -23.05 -2.77
CA THR A 434 -2.78 -23.95 -1.67
C THR A 434 -4.22 -24.43 -1.87
N GLU A 435 -4.65 -25.43 -1.10
CA GLU A 435 -6.03 -25.94 -1.11
C GLU A 435 -7.03 -24.87 -0.70
N ASP A 436 -6.65 -23.95 0.22
CA ASP A 436 -7.48 -22.86 0.71
C ASP A 436 -7.56 -21.66 -0.27
N GLY A 437 -6.84 -21.72 -1.38
CA GLY A 437 -6.85 -20.67 -2.40
C GLY A 437 -5.82 -19.56 -2.20
N LEU A 438 -4.99 -19.66 -1.18
CA LEU A 438 -3.81 -18.81 -1.02
C LEU A 438 -2.75 -19.16 -2.07
N PHE A 439 -1.76 -18.27 -2.25
CA PHE A 439 -0.79 -18.41 -3.33
C PHE A 439 0.61 -18.04 -2.85
N TYR A 440 1.57 -18.96 -3.04
CA TYR A 440 2.97 -18.65 -2.79
C TYR A 440 3.53 -17.76 -3.90
N ARG A 441 4.45 -16.85 -3.55
CA ARG A 441 5.19 -16.06 -4.54
C ARG A 441 6.09 -16.95 -5.41
N TYR A 442 6.76 -17.94 -4.80
CA TYR A 442 7.54 -19.04 -5.37
C TYR A 442 7.81 -20.08 -4.27
N LEU A 443 8.36 -21.26 -4.64
CA LEU A 443 8.66 -22.33 -3.68
C LEU A 443 10.14 -22.78 -3.68
N HIS A 444 11.00 -22.10 -4.42
CA HIS A 444 12.44 -22.34 -4.35
C HIS A 444 13.09 -21.60 -3.17
N GLU A 445 14.29 -22.02 -2.78
CA GLU A 445 15.08 -21.29 -1.77
C GLU A 445 15.62 -19.97 -2.33
N ASP A 446 15.63 -18.98 -1.47
CA ASP A 446 16.29 -17.70 -1.70
C ASP A 446 17.31 -17.41 -0.58
N ASP A 447 17.71 -16.12 -0.42
CA ASP A 447 18.69 -15.66 0.56
C ASP A 447 18.26 -15.92 2.02
N PHE A 448 16.99 -16.21 2.26
CA PHE A 448 16.36 -16.39 3.58
C PHE A 448 15.66 -17.76 3.73
N GLY A 449 15.92 -18.70 2.83
CA GLY A 449 15.25 -19.99 2.78
C GLY A 449 13.99 -19.99 1.90
N LYS A 450 13.17 -21.02 2.00
CA LYS A 450 11.88 -21.08 1.30
C LYS A 450 10.87 -20.17 1.99
N PRO A 451 9.95 -19.51 1.23
CA PRO A 451 8.80 -18.85 1.83
C PRO A 451 7.97 -19.86 2.65
N GLU A 452 7.70 -19.50 3.92
CA GLU A 452 6.90 -20.35 4.82
C GLU A 452 5.41 -19.98 4.77
N THR A 453 5.11 -18.73 4.46
CA THR A 453 3.76 -18.17 4.32
C THR A 453 3.45 -17.82 2.87
N THR A 454 2.18 -17.60 2.60
CA THR A 454 1.67 -17.19 1.29
C THR A 454 1.52 -15.68 1.24
N PHE A 455 1.83 -15.09 0.11
CA PHE A 455 1.70 -13.66 -0.09
C PHE A 455 0.30 -13.33 -0.65
N LEU A 456 -0.52 -12.60 0.13
CA LEU A 456 -1.92 -12.35 -0.21
C LEU A 456 -2.13 -11.73 -1.59
N VAL A 457 -1.27 -10.82 -2.00
CA VAL A 457 -1.39 -10.16 -3.31
C VAL A 457 -1.31 -11.16 -4.46
N CYS A 458 -0.52 -12.23 -4.33
CA CYS A 458 -0.42 -13.27 -5.37
C CYS A 458 -1.75 -13.99 -5.59
N ALA A 459 -2.49 -14.25 -4.51
CA ALA A 459 -3.82 -14.85 -4.58
C ALA A 459 -4.83 -13.89 -5.24
N PHE A 460 -4.76 -12.60 -4.96
CA PHE A 460 -5.59 -11.58 -5.63
C PHE A 460 -5.24 -11.46 -7.13
N TRP A 461 -3.96 -11.52 -7.52
CA TRP A 461 -3.57 -11.55 -8.94
C TRP A 461 -4.13 -12.77 -9.67
N TYR A 462 -4.14 -13.92 -8.99
CA TYR A 462 -4.73 -15.13 -9.56
C TYR A 462 -6.25 -15.01 -9.72
N ALA A 463 -6.96 -14.47 -8.73
CA ALA A 463 -8.40 -14.17 -8.84
C ALA A 463 -8.70 -13.19 -9.99
N GLU A 464 -7.86 -12.15 -10.15
CA GLU A 464 -7.94 -11.22 -11.30
C GLU A 464 -7.77 -11.97 -12.63
N ALA A 465 -6.77 -12.85 -12.74
CA ALA A 465 -6.48 -13.59 -13.96
C ALA A 465 -7.62 -14.57 -14.33
N LEU A 466 -8.22 -15.21 -13.35
CA LEU A 466 -9.42 -16.04 -13.56
C LEU A 466 -10.59 -15.22 -14.12
N ALA A 467 -10.82 -14.02 -13.59
CA ALA A 467 -11.87 -13.14 -14.12
C ALA A 467 -11.55 -12.70 -15.56
N VAL A 468 -10.31 -12.36 -15.85
CA VAL A 468 -9.85 -11.95 -17.19
C VAL A 468 -10.02 -13.08 -18.20
N THR A 469 -9.74 -14.34 -17.83
CA THR A 469 -9.90 -15.52 -18.70
C THR A 469 -11.34 -16.07 -18.79
N GLY A 470 -12.30 -15.43 -18.11
CA GLY A 470 -13.71 -15.79 -18.15
C GLY A 470 -14.17 -16.75 -17.05
N ASN A 471 -13.29 -17.19 -16.16
CA ASN A 471 -13.63 -18.06 -15.02
C ASN A 471 -14.17 -17.25 -13.82
N VAL A 472 -15.18 -16.41 -14.08
CA VAL A 472 -15.66 -15.38 -13.12
C VAL A 472 -16.21 -16.00 -11.84
N ASN A 473 -16.93 -17.12 -11.91
CA ASN A 473 -17.49 -17.76 -10.72
C ASN A 473 -16.39 -18.32 -9.79
N GLU A 474 -15.31 -18.88 -10.36
CA GLU A 474 -14.16 -19.33 -9.58
C GLU A 474 -13.42 -18.15 -8.96
N ALA A 475 -13.25 -17.06 -9.72
CA ALA A 475 -12.65 -15.83 -9.22
C ALA A 475 -13.41 -15.27 -8.00
N ILE A 476 -14.75 -15.23 -8.06
CA ILE A 476 -15.60 -14.82 -6.93
C ILE A 476 -15.40 -15.75 -5.74
N SER A 477 -15.46 -17.07 -5.95
CA SER A 477 -15.32 -18.06 -4.87
C SER A 477 -13.95 -17.97 -4.17
N ILE A 478 -12.88 -17.72 -4.92
CA ILE A 478 -11.53 -17.48 -4.33
C ILE A 478 -11.54 -16.17 -3.56
N LEU A 479 -12.06 -15.09 -4.16
CA LEU A 479 -12.11 -13.79 -3.54
C LEU A 479 -12.87 -13.82 -2.20
N GLU A 480 -14.06 -14.45 -2.15
CA GLU A 480 -14.85 -14.60 -0.91
C GLU A 480 -14.04 -15.32 0.20
N ARG A 481 -13.27 -16.33 -0.14
CA ARG A 481 -12.38 -16.99 0.82
C ARG A 481 -11.25 -16.07 1.29
N LEU A 482 -10.63 -15.32 0.37
CA LEU A 482 -9.55 -14.39 0.69
C LEU A 482 -10.01 -13.25 1.61
N LEU A 483 -11.27 -12.83 1.53
CA LEU A 483 -11.83 -11.84 2.46
C LEU A 483 -11.79 -12.31 3.92
N GLY A 484 -11.84 -13.62 4.16
CA GLY A 484 -11.70 -14.22 5.49
C GLY A 484 -10.33 -14.03 6.14
N TYR A 485 -9.30 -13.64 5.37
CA TYR A 485 -7.95 -13.34 5.88
C TYR A 485 -7.75 -11.88 6.30
N SER A 486 -8.78 -11.02 6.16
CA SER A 486 -8.75 -9.69 6.77
C SER A 486 -8.97 -9.76 8.27
N ASN A 487 -8.49 -8.75 9.02
CA ASN A 487 -8.89 -8.63 10.42
C ASN A 487 -10.34 -8.12 10.54
N HIS A 488 -10.82 -8.02 11.80
CA HIS A 488 -12.18 -7.53 12.12
C HIS A 488 -12.48 -6.09 11.65
N LEU A 489 -11.48 -5.35 11.21
CA LEU A 489 -11.61 -3.99 10.63
C LEU A 489 -11.53 -3.99 9.10
N GLY A 490 -11.46 -5.17 8.46
CA GLY A 490 -11.30 -5.30 7.01
C GLY A 490 -9.91 -4.90 6.50
N LEU A 491 -8.87 -5.06 7.31
CA LEU A 491 -7.50 -4.71 6.97
C LEU A 491 -6.67 -5.98 6.68
N PHE A 492 -5.84 -5.90 5.63
CA PHE A 492 -4.98 -6.99 5.18
C PHE A 492 -3.52 -6.74 5.51
N SER A 493 -2.85 -7.80 5.96
CA SER A 493 -1.39 -7.90 6.06
C SER A 493 -0.76 -8.26 4.71
N GLU A 494 0.56 -8.38 4.69
CA GLU A 494 1.33 -8.86 3.56
C GLU A 494 1.07 -10.34 3.30
N ASP A 495 1.30 -11.15 4.33
CA ASP A 495 1.22 -12.60 4.31
C ASP A 495 0.05 -13.13 5.15
N ALA A 496 -0.36 -14.35 4.84
CA ALA A 496 -1.33 -15.08 5.62
C ALA A 496 -0.91 -16.55 5.79
N GLY A 497 -1.14 -17.07 7.00
CA GLY A 497 -1.04 -18.50 7.28
C GLY A 497 -2.34 -19.21 6.92
N ALA A 498 -2.27 -20.52 6.65
CA ALA A 498 -3.44 -21.37 6.38
C ALA A 498 -4.43 -21.41 7.55
N ASP A 499 -3.98 -21.10 8.77
CA ASP A 499 -4.79 -20.99 9.99
C ASP A 499 -5.56 -19.67 10.11
N GLY A 500 -5.46 -18.77 9.12
CA GLY A 500 -6.05 -17.45 9.14
C GLY A 500 -5.24 -16.38 9.86
N SER A 501 -4.05 -16.71 10.36
CA SER A 501 -3.16 -15.74 10.99
C SER A 501 -2.62 -14.75 9.96
N GLN A 502 -2.48 -13.48 10.38
CA GLN A 502 -1.91 -12.40 9.57
C GLN A 502 -0.44 -12.20 9.93
N TRP A 503 0.42 -12.15 8.91
CA TRP A 503 1.86 -11.97 9.00
C TRP A 503 2.35 -10.91 8.02
N GLY A 504 3.59 -10.46 8.20
CA GLY A 504 4.17 -9.39 7.39
C GLY A 504 3.68 -7.99 7.78
N ASN A 505 4.16 -6.98 7.08
CA ASN A 505 3.83 -5.59 7.37
C ASN A 505 2.34 -5.28 7.15
N PHE A 506 1.78 -4.36 7.97
CA PHE A 506 0.33 -4.19 8.14
C PHE A 506 -0.06 -2.73 8.40
N PRO A 507 -1.21 -2.24 7.90
CA PRO A 507 -1.88 -2.76 6.71
C PRO A 507 -0.99 -2.62 5.49
N GLN A 508 -1.06 -3.58 4.55
CA GLN A 508 -0.20 -3.53 3.38
C GLN A 508 -0.93 -2.97 2.16
N THR A 509 -0.33 -1.95 1.54
CA THR A 509 -0.86 -1.30 0.33
C THR A 509 -1.09 -2.30 -0.79
N TYR A 510 -0.13 -3.18 -1.04
CA TYR A 510 -0.15 -4.14 -2.15
C TYR A 510 -1.31 -5.14 -2.04
N SER A 511 -1.58 -5.67 -0.83
CA SER A 511 -2.71 -6.57 -0.59
C SER A 511 -4.05 -5.88 -0.84
N HIS A 512 -4.24 -4.65 -0.35
CA HIS A 512 -5.45 -3.86 -0.60
C HIS A 512 -5.64 -3.51 -2.08
N VAL A 513 -4.56 -3.18 -2.79
CA VAL A 513 -4.58 -2.90 -4.23
C VAL A 513 -4.91 -4.15 -5.03
N GLY A 514 -4.32 -5.30 -4.68
CA GLY A 514 -4.61 -6.58 -5.32
C GLY A 514 -6.09 -6.94 -5.21
N LEU A 515 -6.67 -6.82 -4.00
CA LEU A 515 -8.10 -7.00 -3.76
C LEU A 515 -8.94 -6.09 -4.67
N MET A 516 -8.65 -4.80 -4.69
CA MET A 516 -9.42 -3.82 -5.47
C MET A 516 -9.36 -4.13 -6.97
N ASN A 517 -8.18 -4.38 -7.51
CA ASN A 517 -8.02 -4.69 -8.94
C ASN A 517 -8.77 -5.97 -9.32
N ALA A 518 -8.72 -7.02 -8.48
CA ALA A 518 -9.50 -8.24 -8.68
C ALA A 518 -11.02 -7.96 -8.70
N ILE A 519 -11.53 -7.18 -7.73
CA ILE A 519 -12.96 -6.82 -7.68
C ILE A 519 -13.39 -6.05 -8.94
N TYR A 520 -12.61 -5.05 -9.39
CA TYR A 520 -12.93 -4.28 -10.59
C TYR A 520 -12.94 -5.16 -11.85
N ARG A 521 -12.01 -6.11 -11.97
CA ARG A 521 -12.00 -7.07 -13.10
C ARG A 521 -13.18 -8.01 -13.07
N ILE A 522 -13.54 -8.54 -11.90
CA ILE A 522 -14.73 -9.39 -11.73
C ILE A 522 -16.01 -8.59 -12.08
N ALA A 523 -16.14 -7.38 -11.55
CA ALA A 523 -17.29 -6.51 -11.81
C ALA A 523 -17.45 -6.20 -13.31
N ALA A 524 -16.35 -5.91 -14.00
CA ALA A 524 -16.34 -5.65 -15.44
C ALA A 524 -16.78 -6.87 -16.28
N ARG A 525 -16.63 -8.09 -15.76
CA ARG A 525 -17.03 -9.34 -16.43
C ARG A 525 -18.44 -9.80 -16.11
N LEU A 526 -19.02 -9.32 -15.02
CA LEU A 526 -20.37 -9.74 -14.62
C LEU A 526 -21.49 -9.14 -15.50
N ASP A 527 -21.20 -8.10 -16.28
CA ASP A 527 -22.15 -7.40 -17.18
C ASP A 527 -23.51 -7.14 -16.52
N ARG A 528 -23.49 -6.71 -15.26
CA ARG A 528 -24.70 -6.42 -14.49
C ARG A 528 -25.01 -4.93 -14.52
N PRO A 529 -26.26 -4.53 -14.82
CA PRO A 529 -26.67 -3.13 -14.66
C PRO A 529 -26.48 -2.65 -13.22
N VAL A 530 -26.06 -1.39 -13.06
CA VAL A 530 -25.70 -0.81 -11.76
C VAL A 530 -26.91 -0.70 -10.81
N PHE A 531 -28.14 -0.69 -11.32
CA PHE A 531 -29.36 -0.42 -10.55
C PHE A 531 -30.47 -1.45 -10.78
N LEU A 532 -30.15 -2.73 -10.90
CA LEU A 532 -31.18 -3.80 -10.92
C LEU A 532 -31.11 -4.66 -9.68
#